data_b501865ef7b18ffdd8e749f1d851c09e
#
_entry.id   b501865ef7b18ffdd8e749f1d851c09e
#
_cell.length_a   1.000
_cell.length_b   1.000
_cell.length_c   1.000
_cell.angle_alpha   90.00
_cell.angle_beta   90.00
_cell.angle_gamma   90.00
#
_symmetry.space_group_name_H-M   'P 1'
#
loop_
_entity.id
_entity.type
_entity.pdbx_description
1 polymer ?
#
loop_
_entity_poly.entity_id
_entity_poly.type
_entity_poly.pdbx_seq_one_letter_code
_entity_poly.pdbx_strand_id
1 'polypeptide(L)'
;EKVRAYTKALKEAKSYEELRGLFMEEKTREDAWATMAEVAQVRYTVDTRDSFYEGEVQFWNETIPAIHLLIQKAEKVILESPFIKEFAEEFGEFFVKNMEVGQKLADDCIVEDLIEEANLTQQYSKITANASTEFKGETCNFYGLLKAMQSTDRQMRKEAMTAWGDLYEEISGELDALYDKMVPLRDKIAKKLGFSSYIEFIYLSYGRYDYTAEDVAKFLSLIHISEPTRPR
;
A
#
# COMPACT_ATOMS: atom_id res chain seq x y z
N GLU A 1 1.71 -6.43 23.10
CA GLU A 1 1.12 -6.90 24.37
C GLU A 1 -0.38 -6.67 24.39
N LYS A 2 -0.89 -5.46 24.13
CA LYS A 2 -2.34 -5.13 24.15
C LYS A 2 -3.16 -5.97 23.16
N VAL A 3 -2.70 -6.14 21.92
CA VAL A 3 -3.41 -6.96 20.91
C VAL A 3 -3.48 -8.44 21.34
N ARG A 4 -2.44 -8.96 21.98
CA ARG A 4 -2.49 -10.33 22.53
C ARG A 4 -3.48 -10.47 23.67
N ALA A 5 -3.57 -9.46 24.54
CA ALA A 5 -4.59 -9.41 25.61
C ALA A 5 -6.00 -9.36 25.02
N TYR A 6 -6.21 -8.52 24.00
CA TYR A 6 -7.45 -8.46 23.21
C TYR A 6 -7.84 -9.81 22.62
N THR A 7 -6.90 -10.48 21.92
CA THR A 7 -7.14 -11.82 21.34
C THR A 7 -7.57 -12.82 22.41
N LYS A 8 -7.00 -12.75 23.62
CA LYS A 8 -7.39 -13.60 24.73
C LYS A 8 -8.81 -13.25 25.22
N ALA A 9 -9.12 -11.98 25.40
CA ALA A 9 -10.45 -11.54 25.83
C ALA A 9 -11.56 -11.95 24.85
N LEU A 10 -11.29 -11.87 23.53
CA LEU A 10 -12.23 -12.35 22.51
C LEU A 10 -12.58 -13.83 22.65
N LYS A 11 -11.62 -14.69 23.00
CA LYS A 11 -11.86 -16.12 23.24
C LYS A 11 -12.70 -16.41 24.48
N GLU A 12 -12.71 -15.48 25.43
CA GLU A 12 -13.41 -15.60 26.71
C GLU A 12 -14.81 -14.93 26.67
N ALA A 13 -15.13 -14.18 25.60
CA ALA A 13 -16.42 -13.49 25.44
C ALA A 13 -17.60 -14.48 25.44
N LYS A 14 -18.62 -14.16 26.25
CA LYS A 14 -19.79 -15.02 26.49
C LYS A 14 -21.05 -14.54 25.78
N SER A 15 -21.03 -13.34 25.22
CA SER A 15 -22.13 -12.75 24.45
C SER A 15 -21.62 -11.94 23.28
N TYR A 16 -22.52 -11.65 22.34
CA TYR A 16 -22.21 -10.76 21.23
C TYR A 16 -21.85 -9.35 21.72
N GLU A 17 -22.53 -8.82 22.72
CA GLU A 17 -22.28 -7.49 23.30
C GLU A 17 -20.86 -7.39 23.89
N GLU A 18 -20.38 -8.44 24.57
CA GLU A 18 -19.01 -8.49 25.07
C GLU A 18 -17.99 -8.49 23.92
N LEU A 19 -18.19 -9.36 22.91
CA LEU A 19 -17.33 -9.44 21.73
C LEU A 19 -17.30 -8.10 20.98
N ARG A 20 -18.47 -7.51 20.75
CA ARG A 20 -18.63 -6.21 20.10
C ARG A 20 -17.92 -5.09 20.86
N GLY A 21 -18.07 -5.06 22.17
CA GLY A 21 -17.39 -4.07 23.03
C GLY A 21 -15.88 -4.14 22.92
N LEU A 22 -15.31 -5.35 22.97
CA LEU A 22 -13.88 -5.58 22.77
C LEU A 22 -13.41 -5.16 21.37
N PHE A 23 -14.18 -5.52 20.34
CA PHE A 23 -13.88 -5.14 18.96
C PHE A 23 -13.86 -3.61 18.77
N MET A 24 -14.86 -2.91 19.29
CA MET A 24 -14.93 -1.45 19.16
C MET A 24 -13.82 -0.73 19.94
N GLU A 25 -13.42 -1.27 21.09
CA GLU A 25 -12.28 -0.74 21.85
C GLU A 25 -10.97 -0.92 21.08
N GLU A 26 -10.74 -2.11 20.49
CA GLU A 26 -9.54 -2.35 19.66
C GLU A 26 -9.54 -1.48 18.43
N LYS A 27 -10.69 -1.32 17.75
CA LYS A 27 -10.83 -0.45 16.58
C LYS A 27 -10.44 1.00 16.91
N THR A 28 -10.87 1.51 18.07
CA THR A 28 -10.48 2.85 18.54
C THR A 28 -8.96 2.96 18.75
N ARG A 29 -8.31 1.91 19.25
CA ARG A 29 -6.84 1.88 19.40
C ARG A 29 -6.13 1.80 18.05
N GLU A 30 -6.67 0.99 17.13
CA GLU A 30 -6.17 0.87 15.77
C GLU A 30 -6.22 2.22 15.05
N ASP A 31 -7.34 2.91 15.09
CA ASP A 31 -7.52 4.23 14.47
C ASP A 31 -6.51 5.25 15.03
N ALA A 32 -6.21 5.19 16.32
CA ALA A 32 -5.25 6.09 16.95
C ALA A 32 -3.82 5.87 16.43
N TRP A 33 -3.31 4.64 16.42
CA TRP A 33 -1.94 4.40 15.93
C TRP A 33 -1.85 4.50 14.40
N ALA A 34 -2.89 4.11 13.65
CA ALA A 34 -2.95 4.29 12.21
C ALA A 34 -2.88 5.78 11.83
N THR A 35 -3.60 6.64 12.56
CA THR A 35 -3.52 8.09 12.39
C THR A 35 -2.10 8.61 12.64
N MET A 36 -1.41 8.12 13.66
CA MET A 36 -0.02 8.52 13.95
C MET A 36 0.93 8.10 12.82
N ALA A 37 0.80 6.88 12.31
CA ALA A 37 1.59 6.36 11.20
C ALA A 37 1.35 7.19 9.92
N GLU A 38 0.09 7.49 9.61
CA GLU A 38 -0.27 8.30 8.44
C GLU A 38 0.26 9.74 8.57
N VAL A 39 0.17 10.36 9.74
CA VAL A 39 0.74 11.70 9.98
C VAL A 39 2.25 11.69 9.78
N ALA A 40 2.96 10.66 10.28
CA ALA A 40 4.39 10.52 10.06
C ALA A 40 4.72 10.41 8.56
N GLN A 41 3.97 9.57 7.83
CA GLN A 41 4.11 9.40 6.38
C GLN A 41 3.88 10.71 5.61
N VAL A 42 2.78 11.43 5.92
CA VAL A 42 2.46 12.72 5.29
C VAL A 42 3.57 13.74 5.56
N ARG A 43 4.06 13.85 6.79
CA ARG A 43 5.14 14.78 7.15
C ARG A 43 6.44 14.45 6.43
N TYR A 44 6.80 13.17 6.37
CA TYR A 44 7.96 12.71 5.62
C TYR A 44 7.86 13.05 4.12
N THR A 45 6.69 12.89 3.50
CA THR A 45 6.51 13.23 2.07
C THR A 45 6.58 14.74 1.79
N VAL A 46 6.33 15.59 2.77
CA VAL A 46 6.50 17.05 2.65
C VAL A 46 8.00 17.44 2.59
N ASP A 47 8.84 16.83 3.42
CA ASP A 47 10.30 17.00 3.35
C ASP A 47 11.00 15.66 3.71
N THR A 48 11.43 14.94 2.67
CA THR A 48 12.12 13.65 2.82
C THR A 48 13.53 13.75 3.43
N ARG A 49 14.00 14.96 3.73
CA ARG A 49 15.31 15.24 4.40
C ARG A 49 15.14 15.43 5.90
N ASP A 50 13.90 15.49 6.40
CA ASP A 50 13.64 15.57 7.83
C ASP A 50 13.93 14.22 8.49
N SER A 51 15.06 14.16 9.20
CA SER A 51 15.53 12.92 9.83
C SER A 51 14.64 12.41 10.96
N PHE A 52 13.83 13.29 11.60
CA PHE A 52 12.86 12.87 12.60
C PHE A 52 11.74 12.06 11.94
N TYR A 53 11.10 12.60 10.91
CA TYR A 53 10.01 11.89 10.23
C TYR A 53 10.52 10.71 9.39
N GLU A 54 11.75 10.74 8.89
CA GLU A 54 12.39 9.57 8.28
C GLU A 54 12.47 8.41 9.31
N GLY A 55 12.91 8.70 10.54
CA GLY A 55 12.96 7.71 11.63
C GLY A 55 11.58 7.21 12.06
N GLU A 56 10.58 8.09 12.14
CA GLU A 56 9.20 7.72 12.44
C GLU A 56 8.62 6.77 11.37
N VAL A 57 8.80 7.08 10.08
CA VAL A 57 8.33 6.22 8.99
C VAL A 57 9.03 4.87 9.02
N GLN A 58 10.34 4.84 9.27
CA GLN A 58 11.08 3.58 9.41
C GLN A 58 10.53 2.75 10.58
N PHE A 59 10.27 3.36 11.73
CA PHE A 59 9.65 2.69 12.88
C PHE A 59 8.32 2.04 12.50
N TRP A 60 7.46 2.75 11.76
CA TRP A 60 6.17 2.23 11.33
C TRP A 60 6.31 1.12 10.28
N ASN A 61 7.24 1.24 9.32
CA ASN A 61 7.53 0.20 8.33
C ASN A 61 7.97 -1.12 9.00
N GLU A 62 8.72 -1.05 10.09
CA GLU A 62 9.17 -2.22 10.85
C GLU A 62 8.07 -2.79 11.76
N THR A 63 7.15 -1.94 12.23
CA THR A 63 6.18 -2.28 13.26
C THR A 63 4.84 -2.75 12.70
N ILE A 64 4.33 -2.10 11.65
CA ILE A 64 2.99 -2.36 11.09
C ILE A 64 2.80 -3.81 10.65
N PRO A 65 3.73 -4.47 9.92
CA PRO A 65 3.52 -5.85 9.49
C PRO A 65 3.30 -6.82 10.66
N ALA A 66 4.04 -6.64 11.74
CA ALA A 66 3.89 -7.47 12.94
C ALA A 66 2.57 -7.18 13.69
N ILE A 67 2.13 -5.92 13.75
CA ILE A 67 0.83 -5.55 14.35
C ILE A 67 -0.30 -6.13 13.51
N HIS A 68 -0.29 -5.98 12.19
CA HIS A 68 -1.31 -6.52 11.30
C HIS A 68 -1.45 -8.03 11.46
N LEU A 69 -0.34 -8.76 11.54
CA LEU A 69 -0.38 -10.20 11.78
C LEU A 69 -1.08 -10.55 13.12
N LEU A 70 -0.84 -9.78 14.18
CA LEU A 70 -1.51 -9.99 15.46
C LEU A 70 -3.01 -9.66 15.39
N ILE A 71 -3.39 -8.63 14.63
CA ILE A 71 -4.79 -8.27 14.37
C ILE A 71 -5.47 -9.41 13.60
N GLN A 72 -4.83 -9.94 12.54
CA GLN A 72 -5.37 -11.07 11.77
C GLN A 72 -5.60 -12.31 12.66
N LYS A 73 -4.70 -12.58 13.61
CA LYS A 73 -4.88 -13.65 14.60
C LYS A 73 -6.08 -13.39 15.55
N ALA A 74 -6.37 -12.13 15.85
CA ALA A 74 -7.56 -11.75 16.64
C ALA A 74 -8.85 -11.85 15.81
N GLU A 75 -8.83 -11.37 14.57
CA GLU A 75 -9.96 -11.48 13.62
C GLU A 75 -10.36 -12.93 13.37
N LYS A 76 -9.39 -13.85 13.30
CA LYS A 76 -9.67 -15.28 13.22
C LYS A 76 -10.55 -15.76 14.37
N VAL A 77 -10.35 -15.26 15.59
CA VAL A 77 -11.18 -15.62 16.74
C VAL A 77 -12.61 -15.12 16.56
N ILE A 78 -12.80 -13.94 15.98
CA ILE A 78 -14.14 -13.40 15.65
C ILE A 78 -14.81 -14.27 14.59
N LEU A 79 -14.09 -14.61 13.51
CA LEU A 79 -14.61 -15.45 12.42
C LEU A 79 -15.03 -16.85 12.90
N GLU A 80 -14.30 -17.41 13.88
CA GLU A 80 -14.59 -18.73 14.47
C GLU A 80 -15.58 -18.66 15.65
N SER A 81 -16.03 -17.46 16.04
CA SER A 81 -16.92 -17.27 17.18
C SER A 81 -18.36 -17.71 16.87
N PRO A 82 -19.14 -18.15 17.89
CA PRO A 82 -20.55 -18.46 17.71
C PRO A 82 -21.39 -17.21 17.34
N PHE A 83 -20.82 -16.00 17.48
CA PHE A 83 -21.50 -14.72 17.28
C PHE A 83 -21.23 -14.12 15.89
N ILE A 84 -20.60 -14.85 14.97
CA ILE A 84 -20.22 -14.34 13.64
C ILE A 84 -21.43 -13.89 12.82
N LYS A 85 -22.62 -14.47 13.03
CA LYS A 85 -23.82 -14.07 12.32
C LYS A 85 -24.31 -12.70 12.76
N GLU A 86 -24.39 -12.47 14.07
CA GLU A 86 -24.75 -11.16 14.65
C GLU A 86 -23.72 -10.09 14.26
N PHE A 87 -22.44 -10.47 14.21
CA PHE A 87 -21.38 -9.61 13.76
C PHE A 87 -21.54 -9.22 12.28
N ALA A 88 -21.89 -10.18 11.41
CA ALA A 88 -22.15 -9.92 10.00
C ALA A 88 -23.42 -9.07 9.76
N GLU A 89 -24.46 -9.25 10.59
CA GLU A 89 -25.68 -8.44 10.54
C GLU A 89 -25.42 -6.96 10.90
N GLU A 90 -24.53 -6.70 11.88
CA GLU A 90 -24.20 -5.32 12.28
C GLU A 90 -23.16 -4.65 11.36
N PHE A 91 -22.04 -5.34 11.06
CA PHE A 91 -20.90 -4.76 10.32
C PHE A 91 -20.97 -5.04 8.81
N GLY A 92 -21.82 -5.93 8.36
CA GLY A 92 -22.01 -6.31 6.97
C GLY A 92 -21.19 -7.54 6.54
N GLU A 93 -21.76 -8.32 5.63
CA GLU A 93 -21.12 -9.53 5.07
C GLU A 93 -19.81 -9.21 4.33
N PHE A 94 -19.72 -8.02 3.70
CA PHE A 94 -18.51 -7.60 3.01
C PHE A 94 -17.35 -7.36 3.97
N PHE A 95 -17.63 -6.83 5.18
CA PHE A 95 -16.63 -6.68 6.22
C PHE A 95 -16.08 -8.03 6.69
N VAL A 96 -16.96 -8.99 6.92
CA VAL A 96 -16.58 -10.37 7.29
C VAL A 96 -15.74 -11.01 6.17
N LYS A 97 -16.14 -10.83 4.90
CA LYS A 97 -15.36 -11.31 3.74
C LYS A 97 -13.95 -10.71 3.71
N ASN A 98 -13.79 -9.43 4.03
CA ASN A 98 -12.46 -8.81 4.12
C ASN A 98 -11.60 -9.47 5.20
N MET A 99 -12.18 -9.78 6.37
CA MET A 99 -11.48 -10.51 7.43
C MET A 99 -11.06 -11.92 6.97
N GLU A 100 -11.95 -12.65 6.28
CA GLU A 100 -11.65 -13.98 5.72
C GLU A 100 -10.52 -13.94 4.68
N VAL A 101 -10.54 -12.94 3.81
CA VAL A 101 -9.46 -12.74 2.82
C VAL A 101 -8.17 -12.34 3.52
N GLY A 102 -8.23 -11.48 4.53
CA GLY A 102 -7.08 -11.09 5.34
C GLY A 102 -6.34 -12.30 5.92
N GLN A 103 -7.06 -13.36 6.33
CA GLN A 103 -6.45 -14.61 6.82
C GLN A 103 -5.55 -15.31 5.77
N LYS A 104 -5.81 -15.09 4.48
CA LYS A 104 -5.01 -15.66 3.38
C LYS A 104 -3.79 -14.82 3.03
N LEU A 105 -3.81 -13.55 3.45
CA LEU A 105 -2.80 -12.55 3.10
C LEU A 105 -1.77 -12.32 4.21
N ALA A 106 -1.90 -12.97 5.37
CA ALA A 106 -1.05 -12.76 6.54
C ALA A 106 -0.50 -14.08 7.08
N ASP A 107 0.83 -14.14 7.20
CA ASP A 107 1.55 -15.24 7.84
C ASP A 107 2.86 -14.73 8.44
N ASP A 108 3.34 -15.36 9.50
CA ASP A 108 4.62 -15.03 10.14
C ASP A 108 5.80 -15.08 9.13
N CYS A 109 5.71 -15.96 8.12
CA CYS A 109 6.78 -16.20 7.15
C CYS A 109 7.05 -15.05 6.18
N ILE A 110 6.13 -14.06 6.08
CA ILE A 110 6.28 -12.91 5.17
C ILE A 110 6.56 -11.58 5.88
N VAL A 111 6.56 -11.54 7.21
CA VAL A 111 6.72 -10.27 7.97
C VAL A 111 8.01 -9.55 7.60
N GLU A 112 9.14 -10.25 7.56
CA GLU A 112 10.42 -9.66 7.17
C GLU A 112 10.42 -9.16 5.72
N ASP A 113 9.78 -9.90 4.81
CA ASP A 113 9.66 -9.51 3.40
C ASP A 113 8.78 -8.27 3.23
N LEU A 114 7.72 -8.11 4.03
CA LEU A 114 6.86 -6.90 4.03
C LEU A 114 7.61 -5.69 4.57
N ILE A 115 8.45 -5.85 5.58
CA ILE A 115 9.33 -4.79 6.10
C ILE A 115 10.32 -4.36 5.00
N GLU A 116 10.93 -5.31 4.31
CA GLU A 116 11.84 -5.02 3.20
C GLU A 116 11.11 -4.29 2.06
N GLU A 117 9.90 -4.72 1.68
CA GLU A 117 9.08 -4.06 0.65
C GLU A 117 8.75 -2.61 1.02
N ALA A 118 8.35 -2.36 2.27
CA ALA A 118 8.05 -1.02 2.77
C ALA A 118 9.29 -0.11 2.71
N ASN A 119 10.46 -0.62 3.08
CA ASN A 119 11.72 0.11 3.01
C ASN A 119 12.16 0.41 1.57
N LEU A 120 11.96 -0.52 0.63
CA LEU A 120 12.22 -0.28 -0.80
C LEU A 120 11.27 0.78 -1.37
N THR A 121 10.00 0.77 -0.96
CA THR A 121 9.01 1.79 -1.34
C THR A 121 9.40 3.17 -0.81
N GLN A 122 9.91 3.25 0.41
CA GLN A 122 10.44 4.49 0.98
C GLN A 122 11.68 4.99 0.21
N GLN A 123 12.57 4.10 -0.20
CA GLN A 123 13.73 4.46 -1.03
C GLN A 123 13.31 5.05 -2.38
N TYR A 124 12.30 4.48 -3.05
CA TYR A 124 11.73 5.05 -4.28
C TYR A 124 11.25 6.49 -4.06
N SER A 125 10.49 6.71 -3.00
CA SER A 125 9.99 8.05 -2.65
C SER A 125 11.14 9.04 -2.40
N LYS A 126 12.20 8.60 -1.74
CA LYS A 126 13.39 9.43 -1.44
C LYS A 126 14.19 9.78 -2.69
N ILE A 127 14.42 8.81 -3.59
CA ILE A 127 15.13 9.03 -4.85
C ILE A 127 14.37 10.05 -5.70
N THR A 128 13.08 9.84 -5.92
CA THR A 128 12.27 10.71 -6.77
C THR A 128 12.05 12.11 -6.19
N ALA A 129 11.90 12.23 -4.86
CA ALA A 129 11.72 13.53 -4.20
C ALA A 129 12.98 14.40 -4.21
N ASN A 130 14.17 13.76 -4.14
CA ASN A 130 15.45 14.48 -4.14
C ASN A 130 15.98 14.80 -5.54
N ALA A 131 15.43 14.21 -6.58
CA ALA A 131 15.82 14.48 -7.96
C ALA A 131 15.46 15.92 -8.35
N SER A 132 16.44 16.67 -8.87
CA SER A 132 16.25 18.05 -9.30
C SER A 132 17.23 18.41 -10.42
N THR A 133 16.83 19.35 -11.26
CA THR A 133 17.63 19.86 -12.38
C THR A 133 17.47 21.38 -12.50
N GLU A 134 18.41 22.03 -13.17
CA GLU A 134 18.32 23.46 -13.49
C GLU A 134 17.43 23.65 -14.73
N PHE A 135 16.34 24.39 -14.56
CA PHE A 135 15.43 24.73 -15.66
C PHE A 135 15.09 26.22 -15.66
N LYS A 136 15.44 26.93 -16.75
CA LYS A 136 15.22 28.37 -16.91
C LYS A 136 15.81 29.24 -15.80
N GLY A 137 16.91 28.79 -15.19
CA GLY A 137 17.60 29.54 -14.12
C GLY A 137 17.03 29.27 -12.70
N GLU A 138 16.14 28.30 -12.57
CA GLU A 138 15.59 27.84 -11.30
C GLU A 138 15.87 26.36 -11.11
N THR A 139 16.17 25.93 -9.87
CA THR A 139 16.26 24.52 -9.52
C THR A 139 14.86 23.93 -9.44
N CYS A 140 14.53 22.99 -10.32
CA CYS A 140 13.24 22.35 -10.42
C CYS A 140 13.33 20.85 -10.12
N ASN A 141 12.41 20.35 -9.32
CA ASN A 141 12.13 18.92 -9.20
C ASN A 141 11.08 18.52 -10.25
N PHE A 142 10.66 17.23 -10.23
CA PHE A 142 9.62 16.73 -11.15
C PHE A 142 8.34 17.57 -11.13
N TYR A 143 7.88 18.03 -9.96
CA TYR A 143 6.67 18.84 -9.84
C TYR A 143 6.83 20.24 -10.42
N GLY A 144 8.01 20.85 -10.26
CA GLY A 144 8.34 22.13 -10.89
C GLY A 144 8.31 22.04 -12.42
N LEU A 145 8.89 20.98 -12.98
CA LEU A 145 8.84 20.70 -14.41
C LEU A 145 7.43 20.41 -14.90
N LEU A 146 6.65 19.62 -14.16
CA LEU A 146 5.25 19.32 -14.47
C LEU A 146 4.40 20.60 -14.53
N LYS A 147 4.63 21.55 -13.62
CA LYS A 147 3.99 22.87 -13.66
C LYS A 147 4.36 23.64 -14.94
N ALA A 148 5.62 23.61 -15.36
CA ALA A 148 6.07 24.26 -16.61
C ALA A 148 5.45 23.60 -17.86
N MET A 149 5.17 22.30 -17.84
CA MET A 149 4.45 21.58 -18.91
C MET A 149 3.00 22.04 -19.08
N GLN A 150 2.41 22.75 -18.13
CA GLN A 150 1.06 23.31 -18.23
C GLN A 150 1.04 24.72 -18.86
N SER A 151 2.19 25.25 -19.26
CA SER A 151 2.30 26.55 -19.92
C SER A 151 1.46 26.59 -21.21
N THR A 152 0.91 27.77 -21.54
CA THR A 152 0.29 28.04 -22.85
C THR A 152 1.30 28.07 -23.97
N ASP A 153 2.57 28.40 -23.67
CA ASP A 153 3.69 28.42 -24.63
C ASP A 153 4.10 26.95 -24.96
N ARG A 154 3.98 26.59 -26.24
CA ARG A 154 4.34 25.26 -26.74
C ARG A 154 5.83 24.95 -26.58
N GLN A 155 6.70 25.94 -26.76
CA GLN A 155 8.14 25.77 -26.64
C GLN A 155 8.53 25.50 -25.19
N MET A 156 7.93 26.22 -24.24
CA MET A 156 8.10 26.00 -22.81
C MET A 156 7.71 24.57 -22.44
N ARG A 157 6.54 24.07 -22.91
CA ARG A 157 6.09 22.68 -22.63
C ARG A 157 7.08 21.66 -23.17
N LYS A 158 7.59 21.86 -24.39
CA LYS A 158 8.56 20.97 -25.01
C LYS A 158 9.86 20.90 -24.20
N GLU A 159 10.40 22.05 -23.83
CA GLU A 159 11.64 22.14 -23.07
C GLU A 159 11.47 21.52 -21.68
N ALA A 160 10.34 21.76 -20.99
CA ALA A 160 10.04 21.16 -19.70
C ALA A 160 9.89 19.63 -19.79
N MET A 161 9.26 19.11 -20.86
CA MET A 161 9.14 17.67 -21.08
C MET A 161 10.51 17.04 -21.36
N THR A 162 11.38 17.70 -22.11
CA THR A 162 12.74 17.22 -22.33
C THR A 162 13.52 17.18 -21.02
N ALA A 163 13.54 18.27 -20.26
CA ALA A 163 14.22 18.33 -18.96
C ALA A 163 13.67 17.29 -17.95
N TRP A 164 12.36 17.00 -18.01
CA TRP A 164 11.73 15.98 -17.19
C TRP A 164 12.19 14.55 -17.59
N GLY A 165 12.32 14.27 -18.88
CA GLY A 165 12.87 13.02 -19.39
C GLY A 165 14.35 12.85 -19.02
N ASP A 166 15.15 13.90 -19.22
CA ASP A 166 16.58 13.91 -18.88
C ASP A 166 16.81 13.66 -17.38
N LEU A 167 15.96 14.24 -16.51
CA LEU A 167 16.02 14.02 -15.07
C LEU A 167 15.69 12.57 -14.68
N TYR A 168 14.72 11.92 -15.36
CA TYR A 168 14.47 10.49 -15.18
C TYR A 168 15.64 9.64 -15.67
N GLU A 169 16.24 9.98 -16.80
CA GLU A 169 17.42 9.27 -17.32
C GLU A 169 18.59 9.32 -16.33
N GLU A 170 18.81 10.49 -15.68
CA GLU A 170 19.84 10.66 -14.66
C GLU A 170 19.69 9.70 -13.48
N ILE A 171 18.45 9.47 -12.99
CA ILE A 171 18.17 8.60 -11.85
C ILE A 171 17.77 7.16 -12.24
N SER A 172 17.72 6.86 -13.55
CA SER A 172 17.22 5.58 -14.06
C SER A 172 17.96 4.38 -13.47
N GLY A 173 19.29 4.46 -13.37
CA GLY A 173 20.09 3.37 -12.81
C GLY A 173 19.76 3.04 -11.36
N GLU A 174 19.41 4.04 -10.54
CA GLU A 174 18.98 3.80 -9.16
C GLU A 174 17.57 3.21 -9.10
N LEU A 175 16.66 3.68 -9.96
CA LEU A 175 15.30 3.17 -10.06
C LEU A 175 15.28 1.73 -10.58
N ASP A 176 16.07 1.41 -11.61
CA ASP A 176 16.20 0.06 -12.16
C ASP A 176 16.72 -0.92 -11.11
N ALA A 177 17.79 -0.54 -10.38
CA ALA A 177 18.34 -1.36 -9.31
C ALA A 177 17.34 -1.60 -8.17
N LEU A 178 16.47 -0.63 -7.89
CA LEU A 178 15.39 -0.75 -6.90
C LEU A 178 14.30 -1.69 -7.41
N TYR A 179 13.90 -1.55 -8.67
CA TYR A 179 12.88 -2.37 -9.31
C TYR A 179 13.29 -3.84 -9.39
N ASP A 180 14.57 -4.10 -9.72
CA ASP A 180 15.15 -5.43 -9.75
C ASP A 180 15.11 -6.15 -8.39
N LYS A 181 15.10 -5.41 -7.29
CA LYS A 181 14.88 -5.96 -5.94
C LYS A 181 13.39 -6.15 -5.63
N MET A 182 12.56 -5.17 -5.99
CA MET A 182 11.15 -5.15 -5.65
C MET A 182 10.36 -6.28 -6.30
N VAL A 183 10.59 -6.54 -7.60
CA VAL A 183 9.83 -7.54 -8.36
C VAL A 183 10.02 -8.96 -7.81
N PRO A 184 11.26 -9.46 -7.61
CA PRO A 184 11.47 -10.78 -7.02
C PRO A 184 10.96 -10.89 -5.58
N LEU A 185 11.07 -9.80 -4.79
CA LEU A 185 10.57 -9.78 -3.42
C LEU A 185 9.05 -9.95 -3.36
N ARG A 186 8.32 -9.25 -4.21
CA ARG A 186 6.86 -9.36 -4.33
C ARG A 186 6.41 -10.74 -4.78
N ASP A 187 7.09 -11.33 -5.76
CA ASP A 187 6.82 -12.71 -6.19
C ASP A 187 7.10 -13.72 -5.07
N LYS A 188 8.18 -13.52 -4.29
CA LYS A 188 8.52 -14.32 -3.12
C LYS A 188 7.42 -14.25 -2.04
N ILE A 189 6.90 -13.05 -1.73
CA ILE A 189 5.79 -12.87 -0.78
C ILE A 189 4.57 -13.69 -1.21
N ALA A 190 4.14 -13.52 -2.47
CA ALA A 190 3.00 -14.26 -3.00
C ALA A 190 3.18 -15.79 -2.93
N LYS A 191 4.35 -16.28 -3.33
CA LYS A 191 4.67 -17.72 -3.31
C LYS A 191 4.74 -18.30 -1.89
N LYS A 192 5.26 -17.56 -0.92
CA LYS A 192 5.27 -17.97 0.48
C LYS A 192 3.85 -18.18 1.04
N LEU A 193 2.89 -17.40 0.57
CA LEU A 193 1.47 -17.53 0.92
C LEU A 193 0.71 -18.55 0.06
N GLY A 194 1.38 -19.21 -0.89
CA GLY A 194 0.79 -20.25 -1.74
C GLY A 194 0.07 -19.74 -2.98
N PHE A 195 0.21 -18.46 -3.33
CA PHE A 195 -0.32 -17.91 -4.57
C PHE A 195 0.52 -18.29 -5.79
N SER A 196 -0.12 -18.47 -6.94
CA SER A 196 0.58 -18.79 -8.19
C SER A 196 1.40 -17.61 -8.73
N SER A 197 0.98 -16.38 -8.44
CA SER A 197 1.63 -15.14 -8.87
C SER A 197 1.34 -13.98 -7.91
N TYR A 198 2.18 -12.94 -7.98
CA TYR A 198 1.92 -11.69 -7.27
C TYR A 198 0.62 -11.00 -7.72
N ILE A 199 0.19 -11.18 -8.98
CA ILE A 199 -1.07 -10.61 -9.48
C ILE A 199 -2.27 -11.16 -8.72
N GLU A 200 -2.31 -12.46 -8.47
CA GLU A 200 -3.38 -13.09 -7.70
C GLU A 200 -3.42 -12.56 -6.25
N PHE A 201 -2.26 -12.48 -5.60
CA PHE A 201 -2.11 -11.92 -4.26
C PHE A 201 -2.59 -10.47 -4.19
N ILE A 202 -2.11 -9.60 -5.10
CA ILE A 202 -2.39 -8.16 -5.03
C ILE A 202 -3.85 -7.83 -5.38
N TYR A 203 -4.53 -8.64 -6.20
CA TYR A 203 -5.96 -8.47 -6.45
C TYR A 203 -6.78 -8.64 -5.17
N LEU A 204 -6.46 -9.68 -4.39
CA LEU A 204 -7.10 -9.89 -3.08
C LEU A 204 -6.72 -8.79 -2.08
N SER A 205 -5.46 -8.40 -2.02
CA SER A 205 -4.97 -7.33 -1.15
C SER A 205 -5.63 -5.97 -1.42
N TYR A 206 -6.00 -5.68 -2.68
CA TYR A 206 -6.72 -4.47 -3.05
C TYR A 206 -8.25 -4.61 -2.97
N GLY A 207 -8.77 -5.69 -2.38
CA GLY A 207 -10.22 -5.90 -2.24
C GLY A 207 -10.94 -6.09 -3.59
N ARG A 208 -10.25 -6.55 -4.62
CA ARG A 208 -10.81 -6.79 -5.95
C ARG A 208 -11.47 -8.15 -6.01
N TYR A 209 -12.68 -8.28 -5.47
CA TYR A 209 -13.39 -9.55 -5.34
C TYR A 209 -14.41 -9.81 -6.45
N ASP A 210 -14.80 -8.75 -7.19
CA ASP A 210 -15.93 -8.79 -8.15
C ASP A 210 -15.46 -8.99 -9.59
N TYR A 211 -14.16 -8.89 -9.84
CA TYR A 211 -13.57 -9.06 -11.17
C TYR A 211 -12.17 -9.66 -11.10
N THR A 212 -11.76 -10.28 -12.19
CA THR A 212 -10.48 -10.98 -12.32
C THR A 212 -9.49 -10.21 -13.21
N ALA A 213 -8.23 -10.64 -13.23
CA ALA A 213 -7.24 -10.12 -14.17
C ALA A 213 -7.64 -10.34 -15.65
N GLU A 214 -8.39 -11.44 -15.94
CA GLU A 214 -8.93 -11.69 -17.28
C GLU A 214 -10.03 -10.69 -17.68
N ASP A 215 -10.87 -10.29 -16.72
CA ASP A 215 -11.91 -9.27 -16.98
C ASP A 215 -11.26 -7.91 -17.25
N VAL A 216 -10.19 -7.56 -16.51
CA VAL A 216 -9.40 -6.37 -16.79
C VAL A 216 -8.73 -6.45 -18.16
N ALA A 217 -8.16 -7.60 -18.54
CA ALA A 217 -7.56 -7.79 -19.85
C ALA A 217 -8.58 -7.61 -20.98
N LYS A 218 -9.83 -8.13 -20.81
CA LYS A 218 -10.92 -7.90 -21.75
C LYS A 218 -11.27 -6.42 -21.87
N PHE A 219 -11.42 -5.72 -20.73
CA PHE A 219 -11.68 -4.28 -20.72
C PHE A 219 -10.60 -3.49 -21.46
N LEU A 220 -9.33 -3.75 -21.15
CA LEU A 220 -8.19 -3.10 -21.80
C LEU A 220 -8.10 -3.42 -23.29
N SER A 221 -8.54 -4.61 -23.73
CA SER A 221 -8.58 -4.99 -25.17
C SER A 221 -9.52 -4.13 -25.98
N LEU A 222 -10.57 -3.55 -25.37
CA LEU A 222 -11.52 -2.66 -26.06
C LEU A 222 -10.87 -1.38 -26.56
N ILE A 223 -9.77 -0.93 -25.95
CA ILE A 223 -8.97 0.22 -26.41
C ILE A 223 -8.44 -0.03 -27.82
N HIS A 224 -7.98 -1.25 -28.10
CA HIS A 224 -7.48 -1.63 -29.43
C HIS A 224 -8.58 -1.70 -30.50
N ILE A 225 -9.83 -1.89 -30.11
CA ILE A 225 -10.98 -1.90 -31.02
C ILE A 225 -11.43 -0.48 -31.35
N SER A 226 -11.36 0.45 -30.37
CA SER A 226 -11.81 1.84 -30.53
C SER A 226 -10.78 2.79 -31.13
N GLU A 227 -9.47 2.48 -31.05
CA GLU A 227 -8.36 3.33 -31.55
C GLU A 227 -7.89 3.08 -33.01
N PRO A 228 -8.24 1.99 -33.74
CA PRO A 228 -7.75 1.77 -35.11
C PRO A 228 -8.19 2.81 -36.14
N THR A 229 -9.10 3.69 -35.79
CA THR A 229 -9.70 4.69 -36.68
C THR A 229 -9.06 6.08 -36.61
N ARG A 230 -8.07 6.30 -35.73
CA ARG A 230 -7.30 7.55 -35.73
C ARG A 230 -6.20 7.50 -36.79
N PRO A 231 -6.20 8.38 -37.81
CA PRO A 231 -5.08 8.49 -38.74
C PRO A 231 -3.81 8.89 -37.94
N ARG A 232 -2.72 8.20 -38.19
CA ARG A 232 -1.40 8.56 -37.68
C ARG A 232 -0.88 9.85 -38.28
#